data_b29030c9d3bfa0d740bdb2efcb7da2ce
#
_entry.id   b29030c9d3bfa0d740bdb2efcb7da2ce
#
_cell.length_a   1.000
_cell.length_b   1.000
_cell.length_c   1.000
_cell.angle_alpha   90.00
_cell.angle_beta   90.00
_cell.angle_gamma   90.00
#
_symmetry.space_group_name_H-M   'P 1'
#
loop_
_entity.id
_entity.type
_entity.pdbx_description
1 polymer ?
#
loop_
_entity_poly.entity_id
_entity_poly.type
_entity_poly.pdbx_seq_one_letter_code
_entity_poly.pdbx_strand_id
1 'polypeptide(L)'
;AIIYFMTFAGIIYLKILGVNTAFTIMVIVTVFTVYQALRYDREVIAIIGLVGAYAIPFLIGDDPEGYIFLFYYMAIINAGILIISIKRYWKLLFYIAFIATWMIYLSWWANTDFADLRHFRYSVIFSGIFFLLFYASFLLNKVINKIDFSFEDVMLILSNALIFYGLSYVNFEIDIWRANLGLFTLINASIHIL
;
A
#
# COMPACT_ATOMS: atom_id res chain seq x y z
N ALA A 1 -19.56 -3.00 -3.29
CA ALA A 1 -19.67 -1.68 -3.96
C ALA A 1 -20.76 -0.79 -3.32
N ILE A 2 -22.03 -1.25 -3.23
CA ILE A 2 -23.16 -0.44 -2.74
C ILE A 2 -22.92 0.07 -1.32
N ILE A 3 -22.46 -0.76 -0.38
CA ILE A 3 -22.20 -0.37 1.01
C ILE A 3 -21.11 0.71 1.10
N TYR A 4 -20.03 0.57 0.30
CA TYR A 4 -18.98 1.61 0.22
C TYR A 4 -19.55 2.95 -0.25
N PHE A 5 -20.37 2.92 -1.31
CA PHE A 5 -21.03 4.12 -1.83
C PHE A 5 -21.99 4.75 -0.81
N MET A 6 -22.79 3.93 -0.13
CA MET A 6 -23.72 4.38 0.92
C MET A 6 -22.99 4.99 2.11
N THR A 7 -21.87 4.39 2.53
CA THR A 7 -21.05 4.95 3.62
C THR A 7 -20.43 6.28 3.21
N PHE A 8 -19.96 6.38 1.96
CA PHE A 8 -19.47 7.62 1.37
C PHE A 8 -20.54 8.71 1.35
N ALA A 9 -21.72 8.39 0.82
CA ALA A 9 -22.84 9.32 0.79
C ALA A 9 -23.26 9.78 2.20
N GLY A 10 -23.19 8.87 3.19
CA GLY A 10 -23.47 9.16 4.60
C GLY A 10 -22.51 10.17 5.24
N ILE A 11 -21.25 10.19 4.77
CA ILE A 11 -20.24 11.18 5.24
C ILE A 11 -20.43 12.52 4.53
N ILE A 12 -20.39 12.52 3.20
CA ILE A 12 -20.24 13.74 2.40
C ILE A 12 -21.58 14.47 2.23
N TYR A 13 -22.63 13.73 1.84
CA TYR A 13 -23.91 14.35 1.50
C TYR A 13 -24.84 14.47 2.71
N LEU A 14 -24.94 13.41 3.50
CA LEU A 14 -25.90 13.38 4.60
C LEU A 14 -25.31 13.87 5.92
N LYS A 15 -23.97 13.89 6.06
CA LYS A 15 -23.25 14.28 7.30
C LYS A 15 -23.75 13.57 8.57
N ILE A 16 -24.30 12.36 8.41
CA ILE A 16 -24.88 11.55 9.49
C ILE A 16 -23.80 10.70 10.18
N LEU A 17 -22.76 10.32 9.42
CA LEU A 17 -21.70 9.44 9.90
C LEU A 17 -20.45 10.25 10.23
N GLY A 18 -19.93 10.09 11.44
CA GLY A 18 -18.60 10.58 11.79
C GLY A 18 -17.50 9.79 11.04
N VAL A 19 -16.36 10.41 10.76
CA VAL A 19 -15.24 9.82 10.04
C VAL A 19 -14.81 8.46 10.64
N ASN A 20 -14.70 8.37 11.97
CA ASN A 20 -14.32 7.14 12.66
C ASN A 20 -15.32 6.00 12.47
N THR A 21 -16.63 6.33 12.51
CA THR A 21 -17.70 5.32 12.30
C THR A 21 -17.70 4.81 10.88
N ALA A 22 -17.57 5.72 9.93
CA ALA A 22 -17.50 5.37 8.51
C ALA A 22 -16.27 4.49 8.21
N PHE A 23 -15.11 4.85 8.75
CA PHE A 23 -13.89 4.05 8.64
C PHE A 23 -14.11 2.63 9.19
N THR A 24 -14.68 2.51 10.38
CA THR A 24 -14.96 1.20 10.99
C THR A 24 -15.86 0.34 10.11
N ILE A 25 -16.95 0.92 9.56
CA ILE A 25 -17.84 0.23 8.63
C ILE A 25 -17.07 -0.25 7.39
N MET A 26 -16.26 0.62 6.80
CA MET A 26 -15.50 0.30 5.59
C MET A 26 -14.46 -0.81 5.84
N VAL A 27 -13.77 -0.82 6.98
CA VAL A 27 -12.87 -1.90 7.37
C VAL A 27 -13.63 -3.22 7.51
N ILE A 28 -14.77 -3.23 8.19
CA ILE A 28 -15.60 -4.44 8.35
C ILE A 28 -16.05 -4.98 6.98
N VAL A 29 -16.51 -4.10 6.10
CA VAL A 29 -16.94 -4.48 4.74
C VAL A 29 -15.76 -5.02 3.93
N THR A 30 -14.58 -4.43 4.07
CA THR A 30 -13.36 -4.93 3.41
C THR A 30 -13.00 -6.33 3.88
N VAL A 31 -12.95 -6.56 5.20
CA VAL A 31 -12.67 -7.87 5.78
C VAL A 31 -13.70 -8.90 5.31
N PHE A 32 -14.98 -8.56 5.33
CA PHE A 32 -16.04 -9.43 4.85
C PHE A 32 -15.90 -9.75 3.35
N THR A 33 -15.57 -8.76 2.52
CA THR A 33 -15.38 -8.95 1.08
C THR A 33 -14.18 -9.87 0.79
N VAL A 34 -13.08 -9.68 1.51
CA VAL A 34 -11.89 -10.56 1.42
C VAL A 34 -12.24 -11.99 1.83
N TYR A 35 -12.97 -12.17 2.94
CA TYR A 35 -13.45 -13.50 3.37
C TYR A 35 -14.31 -14.16 2.30
N GLN A 36 -15.24 -13.44 1.71
CA GLN A 36 -16.09 -13.97 0.63
C GLN A 36 -15.29 -14.30 -0.64
N ALA A 37 -14.32 -13.45 -1.01
CA ALA A 37 -13.46 -13.71 -2.15
C ALA A 37 -12.69 -15.04 -1.98
N LEU A 38 -12.13 -15.27 -0.78
CA LEU A 38 -11.41 -16.50 -0.47
C LEU A 38 -12.34 -17.71 -0.41
N ARG A 39 -13.55 -17.55 0.15
CA ARG A 39 -14.54 -18.63 0.28
C ARG A 39 -15.07 -19.11 -1.07
N TYR A 40 -15.34 -18.18 -1.98
CA TYR A 40 -15.85 -18.48 -3.32
C TYR A 40 -14.76 -18.66 -4.37
N ASP A 41 -13.48 -18.46 -3.98
CA ASP A 41 -12.33 -18.53 -4.88
C ASP A 41 -12.48 -17.65 -6.13
N ARG A 42 -12.88 -16.38 -5.89
CA ARG A 42 -13.16 -15.42 -6.96
C ARG A 42 -12.34 -14.15 -6.81
N GLU A 43 -11.31 -14.02 -7.67
CA GLU A 43 -10.42 -12.83 -7.71
C GLU A 43 -11.22 -11.53 -7.91
N VAL A 44 -12.26 -11.55 -8.75
CA VAL A 44 -13.07 -10.35 -9.03
C VAL A 44 -13.71 -9.77 -7.77
N ILE A 45 -14.15 -10.63 -6.83
CA ILE A 45 -14.73 -10.16 -5.56
C ILE A 45 -13.66 -9.44 -4.73
N ALA A 46 -12.44 -9.97 -4.70
CA ALA A 46 -11.31 -9.34 -4.01
C ALA A 46 -10.96 -7.98 -4.62
N ILE A 47 -10.93 -7.89 -5.96
CA ILE A 47 -10.66 -6.63 -6.68
C ILE A 47 -11.73 -5.57 -6.39
N ILE A 48 -13.02 -5.93 -6.40
CA ILE A 48 -14.10 -4.99 -6.04
C ILE A 48 -13.93 -4.49 -4.60
N GLY A 49 -13.57 -5.38 -3.67
CA GLY A 49 -13.28 -5.01 -2.30
C GLY A 49 -12.06 -4.09 -2.19
N LEU A 50 -11.01 -4.37 -2.93
CA LEU A 50 -9.78 -3.57 -2.97
C LEU A 50 -10.04 -2.16 -3.52
N VAL A 51 -10.74 -2.04 -4.64
CA VAL A 51 -11.11 -0.73 -5.21
C VAL A 51 -11.94 0.08 -4.21
N GLY A 52 -12.90 -0.55 -3.54
CA GLY A 52 -13.68 0.10 -2.49
C GLY A 52 -12.79 0.55 -1.31
N ALA A 53 -11.85 -0.29 -0.90
CA ALA A 53 -10.92 0.04 0.18
C ALA A 53 -9.99 1.21 -0.18
N TYR A 54 -9.41 1.21 -1.36
CA TYR A 54 -8.54 2.33 -1.81
C TYR A 54 -9.30 3.63 -2.14
N ALA A 55 -10.62 3.59 -2.26
CA ALA A 55 -11.42 4.79 -2.40
C ALA A 55 -11.58 5.56 -1.07
N ILE A 56 -11.40 4.90 0.09
CA ILE A 56 -11.59 5.49 1.42
C ILE A 56 -10.71 6.73 1.67
N PRO A 57 -9.42 6.74 1.31
CA PRO A 57 -8.55 7.90 1.53
C PRO A 57 -9.06 9.20 0.92
N PHE A 58 -9.66 9.10 -0.26
CA PHE A 58 -10.24 10.27 -0.93
C PHE A 58 -11.48 10.82 -0.22
N LEU A 59 -11.94 10.13 0.83
CA LEU A 59 -13.12 10.49 1.62
C LEU A 59 -12.77 11.19 2.94
N ILE A 60 -11.52 11.12 3.38
CA ILE A 60 -11.11 11.64 4.69
C ILE A 60 -10.93 13.16 4.68
N GLY A 61 -10.91 13.79 3.49
CA GLY A 61 -10.84 15.24 3.33
C GLY A 61 -9.42 15.81 3.53
N ASP A 62 -9.31 17.13 3.54
CA ASP A 62 -8.06 17.91 3.57
C ASP A 62 -7.46 18.03 4.99
N ASP A 63 -7.53 17.00 5.83
CA ASP A 63 -6.83 17.00 7.12
C ASP A 63 -5.32 16.94 6.89
N PRO A 64 -4.54 17.95 7.33
CA PRO A 64 -3.08 17.98 7.14
C PRO A 64 -2.35 16.77 7.71
N GLU A 65 -2.90 16.10 8.72
CA GLU A 65 -2.33 14.88 9.32
C GLU A 65 -3.01 13.59 8.84
N GLY A 66 -4.04 13.68 8.02
CA GLY A 66 -4.82 12.55 7.51
C GLY A 66 -4.00 11.51 6.74
N TYR A 67 -2.84 11.92 6.16
CA TYR A 67 -1.93 11.02 5.44
C TYR A 67 -1.33 9.92 6.33
N ILE A 68 -1.11 10.19 7.63
CA ILE A 68 -0.56 9.20 8.56
C ILE A 68 -1.55 8.04 8.71
N PHE A 69 -2.81 8.40 8.94
CA PHE A 69 -3.89 7.42 9.06
C PHE A 69 -4.11 6.64 7.77
N LEU A 70 -4.06 7.33 6.63
CA LEU A 70 -4.11 6.74 5.30
C LEU A 70 -3.03 5.67 5.11
N PHE A 71 -1.79 5.96 5.45
CA PHE A 71 -0.68 5.04 5.26
C PHE A 71 -0.75 3.80 6.17
N TYR A 72 -1.16 3.96 7.44
CA TYR A 72 -1.46 2.82 8.29
C TYR A 72 -2.55 1.94 7.69
N TYR A 73 -3.60 2.56 7.19
CA TYR A 73 -4.70 1.84 6.56
C TYR A 73 -4.25 1.09 5.31
N MET A 74 -3.49 1.74 4.43
CA MET A 74 -2.91 1.10 3.24
C MET A 74 -1.97 -0.06 3.61
N ALA A 75 -1.16 0.10 4.66
CA ALA A 75 -0.30 -0.97 5.15
C ALA A 75 -1.10 -2.20 5.61
N ILE A 76 -2.22 -1.99 6.31
CA ILE A 76 -3.13 -3.06 6.75
C ILE A 76 -3.74 -3.79 5.54
N ILE A 77 -4.21 -3.04 4.52
CA ILE A 77 -4.75 -3.64 3.29
C ILE A 77 -3.68 -4.47 2.58
N ASN A 78 -2.48 -3.91 2.39
CA ASN A 78 -1.39 -4.60 1.72
C ASN A 78 -0.91 -5.84 2.51
N ALA A 79 -0.92 -5.79 3.84
CA ALA A 79 -0.69 -6.97 4.67
C ALA A 79 -1.77 -8.04 4.46
N GLY A 80 -3.03 -7.64 4.32
CA GLY A 80 -4.12 -8.55 3.94
C GLY A 80 -3.89 -9.21 2.59
N ILE A 81 -3.42 -8.46 1.59
CA ILE A 81 -3.06 -8.96 0.28
C ILE A 81 -1.89 -9.96 0.37
N LEU A 82 -0.88 -9.66 1.19
CA LEU A 82 0.21 -10.58 1.47
C LEU A 82 -0.30 -11.93 2.02
N ILE A 83 -1.24 -11.91 2.96
CA ILE A 83 -1.85 -13.12 3.51
C ILE A 83 -2.62 -13.89 2.42
N ILE A 84 -3.34 -13.18 1.54
CA ILE A 84 -4.04 -13.80 0.40
C ILE A 84 -3.01 -14.44 -0.54
N SER A 85 -1.89 -13.78 -0.81
CA SER A 85 -0.84 -14.25 -1.72
C SER A 85 -0.27 -15.62 -1.35
N ILE A 86 -0.20 -15.92 -0.07
CA ILE A 86 0.27 -17.23 0.43
C ILE A 86 -0.69 -18.35 0.02
N LYS A 87 -2.00 -18.06 -0.02
CA LYS A 87 -3.03 -19.06 -0.31
C LYS A 87 -3.44 -19.11 -1.78
N ARG A 88 -3.46 -17.95 -2.44
CA ARG A 88 -3.98 -17.77 -3.80
C ARG A 88 -3.13 -16.75 -4.55
N TYR A 89 -2.64 -17.13 -5.72
CA TYR A 89 -1.88 -16.23 -6.58
C TYR A 89 -2.81 -15.55 -7.59
N TRP A 90 -3.44 -14.46 -7.17
CA TRP A 90 -4.30 -13.63 -8.02
C TRP A 90 -3.49 -12.45 -8.57
N LYS A 91 -2.90 -12.65 -9.75
CA LYS A 91 -1.98 -11.68 -10.37
C LYS A 91 -2.58 -10.28 -10.50
N LEU A 92 -3.81 -10.19 -10.99
CA LEU A 92 -4.47 -8.90 -11.24
C LEU A 92 -4.71 -8.13 -9.93
N LEU A 93 -5.09 -8.82 -8.86
CA LEU A 93 -5.25 -8.22 -7.53
C LEU A 93 -3.95 -7.55 -7.06
N PHE A 94 -2.81 -8.24 -7.24
CA PHE A 94 -1.49 -7.71 -6.84
C PHE A 94 -1.07 -6.51 -7.68
N TYR A 95 -1.30 -6.55 -9.00
CA TYR A 95 -0.98 -5.44 -9.89
C TYR A 95 -1.78 -4.19 -9.53
N ILE A 96 -3.09 -4.33 -9.30
CA ILE A 96 -3.95 -3.21 -8.90
C ILE A 96 -3.51 -2.65 -7.55
N ALA A 97 -3.24 -3.51 -6.56
CA ALA A 97 -2.79 -3.08 -5.24
C ALA A 97 -1.44 -2.35 -5.32
N PHE A 98 -0.48 -2.89 -6.07
CA PHE A 98 0.83 -2.30 -6.28
C PHE A 98 0.73 -0.91 -6.91
N ILE A 99 0.01 -0.82 -8.03
CA ILE A 99 -0.16 0.45 -8.75
C ILE A 99 -0.89 1.47 -7.86
N ALA A 100 -2.00 1.09 -7.23
CA ALA A 100 -2.78 1.99 -6.39
C ALA A 100 -1.96 2.51 -5.21
N THR A 101 -1.23 1.62 -4.50
CA THR A 101 -0.40 2.01 -3.36
C THR A 101 0.67 3.02 -3.77
N TRP A 102 1.45 2.72 -4.81
CA TRP A 102 2.51 3.61 -5.24
C TRP A 102 2.00 4.91 -5.86
N MET A 103 0.89 4.89 -6.58
CA MET A 103 0.27 6.11 -7.11
C MET A 103 -0.20 7.05 -5.98
N ILE A 104 -0.90 6.51 -4.97
CA ILE A 104 -1.37 7.31 -3.83
C ILE A 104 -0.17 7.86 -3.05
N TYR A 105 0.81 7.01 -2.76
CA TYR A 105 2.02 7.41 -2.05
C TYR A 105 2.82 8.49 -2.81
N LEU A 106 3.04 8.30 -4.12
CA LEU A 106 3.75 9.26 -4.97
C LEU A 106 3.00 10.60 -5.08
N SER A 107 1.67 10.57 -5.13
CA SER A 107 0.86 11.79 -5.14
C SER A 107 1.05 12.60 -3.87
N TRP A 108 1.07 11.95 -2.70
CA TRP A 108 1.39 12.63 -1.44
C TRP A 108 2.83 13.10 -1.42
N TRP A 109 3.78 12.25 -1.78
CA TRP A 109 5.21 12.55 -1.77
C TRP A 109 5.55 13.78 -2.63
N ALA A 110 4.97 13.88 -3.83
CA ALA A 110 5.23 14.99 -4.76
C ALA A 110 4.74 16.36 -4.25
N ASN A 111 3.82 16.37 -3.28
CA ASN A 111 3.25 17.60 -2.70
C ASN A 111 3.72 17.87 -1.27
N THR A 112 4.72 17.13 -0.79
CA THR A 112 5.17 17.19 0.60
C THR A 112 6.52 17.89 0.72
N ASP A 113 6.67 18.77 1.71
CA ASP A 113 7.95 19.38 2.08
C ASP A 113 8.69 18.43 3.05
N PHE A 114 9.84 17.92 2.61
CA PHE A 114 10.70 17.00 3.39
C PHE A 114 11.75 17.70 4.24
N ALA A 115 11.80 19.03 4.26
CA ALA A 115 12.58 19.77 5.26
C ALA A 115 12.01 19.55 6.68
N ASP A 116 10.71 19.25 6.79
CA ASP A 116 10.10 18.82 8.05
C ASP A 116 10.52 17.38 8.40
N LEU A 117 11.16 17.23 9.56
CA LEU A 117 11.59 15.95 10.12
C LEU A 117 10.44 14.92 10.21
N ARG A 118 9.22 15.37 10.51
CA ARG A 118 8.05 14.49 10.61
C ARG A 118 7.74 13.85 9.26
N HIS A 119 7.62 14.67 8.21
CA HIS A 119 7.35 14.20 6.85
C HIS A 119 8.46 13.26 6.35
N PHE A 120 9.72 13.62 6.58
CA PHE A 120 10.85 12.76 6.25
C PHE A 120 10.75 11.38 6.92
N ARG A 121 10.53 11.33 8.23
CA ARG A 121 10.43 10.06 8.96
C ARG A 121 9.30 9.18 8.46
N TYR A 122 8.11 9.74 8.28
CA TYR A 122 6.97 8.97 7.75
C TYR A 122 7.20 8.53 6.31
N SER A 123 7.83 9.34 5.49
CA SER A 123 8.19 8.96 4.13
C SER A 123 9.10 7.73 4.10
N VAL A 124 10.18 7.73 4.86
CA VAL A 124 11.12 6.59 4.91
C VAL A 124 10.47 5.33 5.50
N ILE A 125 9.69 5.48 6.58
CA ILE A 125 9.03 4.35 7.24
C ILE A 125 8.01 3.69 6.31
N PHE A 126 7.09 4.47 5.73
CA PHE A 126 6.00 3.89 4.95
C PHE A 126 6.43 3.41 3.58
N SER A 127 7.37 4.10 2.91
CA SER A 127 7.97 3.56 1.68
C SER A 127 8.66 2.22 1.94
N GLY A 128 9.37 2.09 3.06
CA GLY A 128 9.99 0.84 3.48
C GLY A 128 8.97 -0.27 3.79
N ILE A 129 7.88 0.06 4.49
CA ILE A 129 6.79 -0.89 4.78
C ILE A 129 6.14 -1.38 3.48
N PHE A 130 5.79 -0.48 2.56
CA PHE A 130 5.18 -0.85 1.28
C PHE A 130 6.13 -1.67 0.43
N PHE A 131 7.41 -1.26 0.35
CA PHE A 131 8.44 -2.04 -0.33
C PHE A 131 8.51 -3.47 0.19
N LEU A 132 8.62 -3.66 1.52
CA LEU A 132 8.74 -4.98 2.14
C LEU A 132 7.47 -5.82 1.95
N LEU A 133 6.28 -5.23 2.08
CA LEU A 133 5.02 -5.94 1.88
C LEU A 133 4.88 -6.47 0.45
N PHE A 134 5.19 -5.65 -0.56
CA PHE A 134 5.13 -6.10 -1.94
C PHE A 134 6.27 -7.07 -2.28
N TYR A 135 7.48 -6.80 -1.81
CA TYR A 135 8.61 -7.71 -1.99
C TYR A 135 8.29 -9.10 -1.42
N ALA A 136 7.78 -9.16 -0.19
CA ALA A 136 7.34 -10.40 0.43
C ALA A 136 6.17 -11.05 -0.33
N SER A 137 5.18 -10.27 -0.79
CA SER A 137 4.02 -10.80 -1.53
C SER A 137 4.43 -11.48 -2.84
N PHE A 138 5.38 -10.89 -3.58
CA PHE A 138 5.87 -11.46 -4.82
C PHE A 138 6.75 -12.70 -4.60
N LEU A 139 7.60 -12.69 -3.57
CA LEU A 139 8.51 -13.80 -3.30
C LEU A 139 7.85 -14.99 -2.62
N LEU A 140 7.08 -14.75 -1.54
CA LEU A 140 6.55 -15.84 -0.70
C LEU A 140 5.68 -16.82 -1.46
N ASN A 141 4.82 -16.32 -2.36
CA ASN A 141 4.00 -17.23 -3.15
C ASN A 141 4.85 -18.15 -4.04
N LYS A 142 5.87 -17.60 -4.68
CA LYS A 142 6.76 -18.36 -5.58
C LYS A 142 7.60 -19.38 -4.82
N VAL A 143 8.21 -18.96 -3.71
CA VAL A 143 9.07 -19.81 -2.90
C VAL A 143 8.26 -20.93 -2.24
N ILE A 144 7.10 -20.62 -1.63
CA ILE A 144 6.26 -21.60 -0.92
C ILE A 144 5.69 -22.62 -1.89
N ASN A 145 5.18 -22.19 -3.04
CA ASN A 145 4.54 -23.06 -4.01
C ASN A 145 5.50 -23.63 -5.06
N LYS A 146 6.81 -23.32 -4.97
CA LYS A 146 7.86 -23.78 -5.91
C LYS A 146 7.52 -23.47 -7.37
N ILE A 147 7.02 -22.25 -7.62
CA ILE A 147 6.63 -21.80 -8.97
C ILE A 147 7.76 -20.95 -9.54
N ASP A 148 8.13 -21.20 -10.80
CA ASP A 148 9.16 -20.44 -11.48
C ASP A 148 8.77 -18.96 -11.64
N PHE A 149 9.77 -18.08 -11.61
CA PHE A 149 9.59 -16.66 -11.84
C PHE A 149 9.33 -16.39 -13.32
N SER A 150 8.25 -15.70 -13.63
CA SER A 150 8.02 -15.16 -14.96
C SER A 150 8.77 -13.84 -15.15
N PHE A 151 8.94 -13.41 -16.39
CA PHE A 151 9.53 -12.10 -16.71
C PHE A 151 8.74 -10.95 -16.02
N GLU A 152 7.44 -11.05 -15.98
CA GLU A 152 6.54 -10.06 -15.32
C GLU A 152 6.81 -9.96 -13.82
N ASP A 153 7.03 -11.10 -13.14
CA ASP A 153 7.31 -11.13 -11.70
C ASP A 153 8.64 -10.43 -11.39
N VAL A 154 9.67 -10.69 -12.22
CA VAL A 154 10.97 -10.03 -12.08
C VAL A 154 10.84 -8.51 -12.30
N MET A 155 10.08 -8.11 -13.33
CA MET A 155 9.85 -6.68 -13.59
C MET A 155 9.14 -5.97 -12.43
N LEU A 156 8.18 -6.63 -11.78
CA LEU A 156 7.50 -6.07 -10.60
C LEU A 156 8.43 -5.91 -9.40
N ILE A 157 9.24 -6.93 -9.12
CA ILE A 157 10.23 -6.88 -8.04
C ILE A 157 11.23 -5.74 -8.29
N LEU A 158 11.76 -5.64 -9.50
CA LEU A 158 12.67 -4.57 -9.90
C LEU A 158 12.01 -3.19 -9.81
N SER A 159 10.77 -3.05 -10.31
CA SER A 159 10.03 -1.80 -10.23
C SER A 159 9.80 -1.38 -8.79
N ASN A 160 9.43 -2.30 -7.91
CA ASN A 160 9.26 -2.05 -6.48
C ASN A 160 10.55 -1.54 -5.83
N ALA A 161 11.67 -2.20 -6.14
CA ALA A 161 12.99 -1.83 -5.64
C ALA A 161 13.45 -0.45 -6.15
N LEU A 162 13.23 -0.17 -7.45
CA LEU A 162 13.61 1.10 -8.06
C LEU A 162 12.78 2.27 -7.52
N ILE A 163 11.46 2.08 -7.34
CA ILE A 163 10.59 3.11 -6.76
C ILE A 163 11.04 3.42 -5.33
N PHE A 164 11.20 2.39 -4.51
CA PHE A 164 11.63 2.56 -3.12
C PHE A 164 12.99 3.25 -3.01
N TYR A 165 13.99 2.76 -3.77
CA TYR A 165 15.34 3.32 -3.75
C TYR A 165 15.35 4.76 -4.25
N GLY A 166 14.69 5.05 -5.38
CA GLY A 166 14.65 6.38 -5.97
C GLY A 166 14.03 7.42 -5.06
N LEU A 167 12.88 7.11 -4.46
CA LEU A 167 12.21 8.00 -3.51
C LEU A 167 13.04 8.23 -2.25
N SER A 168 13.60 7.16 -1.70
CA SER A 168 14.44 7.27 -0.51
C SER A 168 15.74 8.03 -0.81
N TYR A 169 16.35 7.81 -1.98
CA TYR A 169 17.54 8.52 -2.41
C TYR A 169 17.30 10.05 -2.41
N VAL A 170 16.21 10.49 -3.06
CA VAL A 170 15.86 11.92 -3.10
C VAL A 170 15.60 12.48 -1.70
N ASN A 171 14.92 11.73 -0.83
CA ASN A 171 14.69 12.15 0.55
C ASN A 171 16.00 12.32 1.33
N PHE A 172 16.97 11.40 1.17
CA PHE A 172 18.26 11.46 1.85
C PHE A 172 19.24 12.48 1.23
N GLU A 173 19.00 12.95 0.00
CA GLU A 173 19.84 13.96 -0.64
C GLU A 173 19.68 15.36 -0.01
N ILE A 174 18.62 15.59 0.78
CA ILE A 174 18.45 16.80 1.58
C ILE A 174 19.63 16.91 2.55
N ASP A 175 20.28 18.08 2.62
CA ASP A 175 21.57 18.31 3.32
C ASP A 175 21.66 17.73 4.73
N ILE A 176 20.57 17.79 5.50
CA ILE A 176 20.49 17.29 6.88
C ILE A 176 20.68 15.75 6.97
N TRP A 177 20.28 15.01 5.93
CA TRP A 177 20.23 13.54 5.93
C TRP A 177 21.29 12.89 5.06
N ARG A 178 22.00 13.68 4.27
CA ARG A 178 23.00 13.23 3.28
C ARG A 178 24.09 12.33 3.86
N ALA A 179 24.46 12.54 5.13
CA ALA A 179 25.45 11.71 5.81
C ALA A 179 25.02 10.23 5.94
N ASN A 180 23.71 9.95 5.93
CA ASN A 180 23.16 8.60 6.08
C ASN A 180 22.91 7.90 4.74
N LEU A 181 23.06 8.59 3.61
CA LEU A 181 22.78 8.05 2.27
C LEU A 181 23.60 6.79 1.95
N GLY A 182 24.90 6.81 2.31
CA GLY A 182 25.79 5.65 2.07
C GLY A 182 25.35 4.40 2.86
N LEU A 183 24.97 4.57 4.12
CA LEU A 183 24.47 3.48 4.96
C LEU A 183 23.14 2.94 4.42
N PHE A 184 22.23 3.83 4.03
CA PHE A 184 20.96 3.43 3.41
C PHE A 184 21.17 2.61 2.14
N THR A 185 22.04 3.07 1.23
CA THR A 185 22.38 2.36 -0.01
C THR A 185 22.95 0.97 0.26
N LEU A 186 23.84 0.85 1.26
CA LEU A 186 24.42 -0.44 1.65
C LEU A 186 23.35 -1.40 2.19
N ILE A 187 22.46 -0.93 3.06
CA ILE A 187 21.36 -1.73 3.62
C ILE A 187 20.43 -2.19 2.49
N ASN A 188 20.03 -1.27 1.59
CA ASN A 188 19.17 -1.61 0.47
C ASN A 188 19.80 -2.66 -0.45
N ALA A 189 21.08 -2.49 -0.80
CA ALA A 189 21.80 -3.48 -1.60
C ALA A 189 21.84 -4.86 -0.94
N SER A 190 22.00 -4.91 0.39
CA SER A 190 22.04 -6.16 1.15
C SER A 190 20.74 -6.96 1.11
N ILE A 191 19.59 -6.28 1.00
CA ILE A 191 18.27 -6.93 0.89
C ILE A 191 18.13 -7.73 -0.42
N HIS A 192 18.82 -7.30 -1.48
CA HIS A 192 18.72 -7.92 -2.81
C HIS A 192 19.76 -9.05 -3.05
N ILE A 193 20.65 -9.28 -2.10
CA ILE A 193 21.65 -10.38 -2.17
C ILE A 193 21.09 -11.66 -1.54
N LEU A 194 20.09 -11.57 -0.66
CA LEU A 194 19.42 -12.70 -0.02
C LEU A 194 18.35 -13.31 -0.91
#